data_eb59952b2fba4ef88aea847b74c9aac4
#
_entry.id   eb59952b2fba4ef88aea847b74c9aac4
#
_cell.length_a   1.000
_cell.length_b   1.000
_cell.length_c   1.000
_cell.angle_alpha   90.00
_cell.angle_beta   90.00
_cell.angle_gamma   90.00
#
_symmetry.space_group_name_H-M   'P 1'
#
loop_
_entity.id
_entity.type
_entity.pdbx_description
1 polymer ?
#
loop_
_entity_poly.entity_id
_entity_poly.type
_entity_poly.pdbx_seq_one_letter_code
_entity_poly.pdbx_strand_id
1 'polypeptide(L)'
;MVLNGEFQGIYVLQEKLKADDSRININKIKDTHLTLPKLTGGYITKTDKIEGSDVAAWSMDNYLGYQSNFVHEHPKSSEVQPEQHEYIKGEFETLQDKVTVPSDSSIINGYPSVIDLPSFVDFILINELASNADAYEFSTFFHKDRNGKLRAGPIWDFNLTFGNDLFFWGYDRSQTDVWQFNYGGNDGPKFWRDLFDDAVFKCYLAKRWQALTVPGMPLNSLEIFTLIDETATLITEAVERQETITGTTGEFDQQIIDIKNFISERITWLSNELTDTSLCDNVSTPPLVISKINYHPLVDAALNSDDFEFIEIRNNGSSTVDLTGIYFGGLGLTYQFEAGTTVSG
;
A
#
# COMPACT_ATOMS: atom_id res chain seq x y z
N MET A 1 10.36 -18.88 -20.56
CA MET A 1 11.33 -19.70 -19.77
C MET A 1 11.88 -20.80 -20.66
N VAL A 2 13.18 -21.10 -20.55
CA VAL A 2 13.80 -22.22 -21.24
C VAL A 2 14.37 -23.17 -20.20
N LEU A 3 14.02 -24.45 -20.28
CA LEU A 3 14.50 -25.49 -19.38
C LEU A 3 15.13 -26.62 -20.24
N ASN A 4 16.39 -26.98 -19.96
CA ASN A 4 17.13 -27.99 -20.71
C ASN A 4 17.20 -27.76 -22.23
N GLY A 5 17.17 -26.49 -22.66
CA GLY A 5 17.15 -26.10 -24.08
C GLY A 5 15.80 -26.06 -24.75
N GLU A 6 14.73 -26.41 -24.04
CA GLU A 6 13.35 -26.38 -24.55
C GLU A 6 12.57 -25.19 -23.96
N PHE A 7 11.82 -24.48 -24.80
CA PHE A 7 10.94 -23.40 -24.37
C PHE A 7 9.72 -23.97 -23.64
N GLN A 8 9.48 -23.52 -22.41
CA GLN A 8 8.42 -24.02 -21.54
C GLN A 8 7.23 -23.06 -21.44
N GLY A 9 7.31 -21.89 -22.06
CA GLY A 9 6.27 -20.87 -22.02
C GLY A 9 6.71 -19.56 -21.39
N ILE A 10 5.77 -18.63 -21.34
CA ILE A 10 5.91 -17.34 -20.65
C ILE A 10 5.50 -17.53 -19.20
N TYR A 11 6.31 -17.01 -18.28
CA TYR A 11 6.08 -17.09 -16.84
C TYR A 11 6.32 -15.74 -16.19
N VAL A 12 5.51 -15.40 -15.22
CA VAL A 12 5.74 -14.24 -14.36
C VAL A 12 6.74 -14.62 -13.27
N LEU A 13 7.86 -13.89 -13.19
CA LEU A 13 8.81 -14.03 -12.10
C LEU A 13 8.37 -13.14 -10.94
N GLN A 14 8.03 -13.75 -9.82
CA GLN A 14 7.57 -13.05 -8.64
C GLN A 14 8.45 -13.37 -7.43
N GLU A 15 8.62 -12.41 -6.55
CA GLU A 15 9.16 -12.63 -5.22
C GLU A 15 8.06 -12.66 -4.18
N LYS A 16 8.17 -13.63 -3.25
CA LYS A 16 7.26 -13.72 -2.12
C LYS A 16 7.38 -12.51 -1.21
N LEU A 17 6.26 -12.00 -0.73
CA LEU A 17 6.24 -10.98 0.32
C LEU A 17 6.83 -11.55 1.62
N LYS A 18 7.79 -10.84 2.17
CA LYS A 18 8.50 -11.25 3.40
C LYS A 18 9.11 -10.04 4.11
N ALA A 19 9.29 -10.17 5.42
CA ALA A 19 10.09 -9.25 6.20
C ALA A 19 11.58 -9.50 5.88
N ASP A 20 12.22 -8.55 5.20
CA ASP A 20 13.61 -8.64 4.73
C ASP A 20 14.08 -7.24 4.35
N ASP A 21 15.38 -6.96 4.54
CA ASP A 21 15.96 -5.63 4.30
C ASP A 21 15.80 -5.14 2.85
N SER A 22 15.69 -6.07 1.90
CA SER A 22 15.48 -5.78 0.48
C SER A 22 14.00 -5.84 0.05
N ARG A 23 13.06 -6.10 0.97
CA ARG A 23 11.62 -6.24 0.71
C ARG A 23 10.82 -5.36 1.68
N ILE A 24 10.12 -5.94 2.65
CA ILE A 24 9.47 -5.20 3.71
C ILE A 24 10.48 -5.04 4.84
N ASN A 25 11.21 -3.94 4.82
CA ASN A 25 12.25 -3.65 5.80
C ASN A 25 11.63 -3.20 7.11
N ILE A 26 11.34 -4.16 7.97
CA ILE A 26 10.82 -3.97 9.32
C ILE A 26 11.69 -4.69 10.33
N ASN A 27 11.78 -4.14 11.53
CA ASN A 27 12.44 -4.78 12.67
C ASN A 27 11.65 -5.99 13.13
N LYS A 28 11.92 -7.17 12.60
CA LYS A 28 11.17 -8.41 12.88
C LYS A 28 10.90 -8.58 14.35
N ILE A 29 9.64 -8.79 14.70
CA ILE A 29 9.26 -9.10 16.07
C ILE A 29 9.73 -10.52 16.43
N LYS A 30 10.15 -10.71 17.68
CA LYS A 30 10.58 -12.01 18.22
C LYS A 30 9.59 -12.45 19.31
N ASP A 31 9.55 -13.73 19.59
CA ASP A 31 8.73 -14.34 20.64
C ASP A 31 8.93 -13.71 22.03
N THR A 32 10.12 -13.16 22.29
CA THR A 32 10.46 -12.47 23.54
C THR A 32 10.07 -11.00 23.57
N HIS A 33 9.54 -10.44 22.50
CA HIS A 33 9.15 -9.04 22.40
C HIS A 33 7.68 -8.86 22.84
N LEU A 34 7.44 -8.91 24.15
CA LEU A 34 6.10 -8.90 24.78
C LEU A 34 5.74 -7.59 25.46
N THR A 35 6.66 -6.63 25.48
CA THR A 35 6.48 -5.32 26.13
C THR A 35 6.94 -4.17 25.24
N LEU A 36 6.43 -2.97 25.54
CA LEU A 36 6.86 -1.73 24.89
C LEU A 36 8.36 -1.46 25.13
N PRO A 37 9.09 -0.86 24.19
CA PRO A 37 8.63 -0.46 22.85
C PRO A 37 8.72 -1.57 21.80
N LYS A 38 9.29 -2.74 22.11
CA LYS A 38 9.56 -3.81 21.14
C LYS A 38 8.30 -4.48 20.62
N LEU A 39 7.23 -4.46 21.40
CA LEU A 39 5.91 -4.98 21.03
C LEU A 39 5.25 -4.17 19.89
N THR A 40 5.65 -2.91 19.69
CA THR A 40 4.92 -1.97 18.81
C THR A 40 5.06 -2.23 17.32
N GLY A 41 5.90 -3.16 16.88
CA GLY A 41 6.08 -3.39 15.44
C GLY A 41 6.94 -4.60 15.11
N GLY A 42 7.10 -4.81 13.80
CA GLY A 42 7.73 -5.99 13.24
C GLY A 42 6.71 -7.00 12.72
N TYR A 43 5.50 -6.51 12.38
CA TYR A 43 4.36 -7.32 11.94
C TYR A 43 4.11 -7.18 10.43
N ILE A 44 3.71 -8.29 9.81
CA ILE A 44 3.02 -8.31 8.52
C ILE A 44 1.71 -9.06 8.74
N THR A 45 0.61 -8.46 8.34
CA THR A 45 -0.75 -8.99 8.45
C THR A 45 -1.41 -8.92 7.08
N LYS A 46 -2.31 -9.82 6.77
CA LYS A 46 -3.08 -9.74 5.52
C LYS A 46 -4.57 -10.03 5.77
N THR A 47 -5.44 -9.47 4.93
CA THR A 47 -6.76 -10.03 4.67
C THR A 47 -6.66 -10.94 3.46
N ASP A 48 -7.14 -12.16 3.59
CA ASP A 48 -7.01 -13.16 2.53
C ASP A 48 -7.96 -14.35 2.76
N LYS A 49 -8.08 -15.18 1.74
CA LYS A 49 -8.72 -16.48 1.84
C LYS A 49 -7.98 -17.35 2.86
N ILE A 50 -8.75 -18.12 3.61
CA ILE A 50 -8.16 -19.09 4.55
C ILE A 50 -7.88 -20.37 3.78
N GLU A 51 -6.64 -20.52 3.32
CA GLU A 51 -6.19 -21.65 2.51
C GLU A 51 -4.86 -22.21 3.00
N GLY A 52 -4.62 -23.47 2.71
CA GLY A 52 -3.37 -24.14 3.05
C GLY A 52 -3.09 -24.19 4.55
N SER A 53 -2.03 -23.54 5.00
CA SER A 53 -1.64 -23.45 6.41
C SER A 53 -2.14 -22.17 7.10
N ASP A 54 -2.86 -21.31 6.40
CA ASP A 54 -3.36 -20.06 6.95
C ASP A 54 -4.53 -20.32 7.90
N VAL A 55 -4.55 -19.60 8.99
CA VAL A 55 -5.59 -19.65 10.02
C VAL A 55 -6.08 -18.24 10.27
N ALA A 56 -7.39 -18.06 10.34
CA ALA A 56 -7.96 -16.78 10.74
C ALA A 56 -7.45 -16.42 12.15
N ALA A 57 -6.73 -15.32 12.25
CA ALA A 57 -6.24 -14.81 13.51
C ALA A 57 -7.34 -14.06 14.26
N TRP A 58 -8.06 -13.21 13.58
CA TRP A 58 -9.28 -12.53 14.03
C TRP A 58 -10.12 -12.14 12.80
N SER A 59 -11.31 -11.63 13.06
CA SER A 59 -12.19 -11.11 12.02
C SER A 59 -12.69 -9.73 12.41
N MET A 60 -12.99 -8.90 11.43
CA MET A 60 -13.63 -7.60 11.63
C MET A 60 -14.85 -7.51 10.71
N ASP A 61 -15.80 -6.68 11.11
CA ASP A 61 -16.97 -6.42 10.27
C ASP A 61 -16.54 -5.86 8.92
N ASN A 62 -17.12 -6.43 7.88
CA ASN A 62 -17.08 -5.85 6.57
C ASN A 62 -18.24 -4.87 6.38
N TYR A 63 -18.26 -4.27 5.22
CA TYR A 63 -19.25 -3.26 4.88
C TYR A 63 -20.69 -3.80 4.77
N LEU A 64 -20.84 -5.06 4.39
CA LEU A 64 -22.15 -5.72 4.20
C LEU A 64 -22.69 -6.39 5.48
N GLY A 65 -21.96 -6.30 6.60
CA GLY A 65 -22.32 -6.93 7.87
C GLY A 65 -21.86 -8.38 7.99
N TYR A 66 -20.98 -8.84 7.11
CA TYR A 66 -20.27 -10.12 7.25
C TYR A 66 -18.91 -9.91 7.93
N GLN A 67 -18.04 -10.89 7.86
CA GLN A 67 -16.73 -10.85 8.52
C GLN A 67 -15.61 -10.98 7.49
N SER A 68 -14.66 -10.04 7.54
CA SER A 68 -13.37 -10.16 6.85
C SER A 68 -12.35 -10.79 7.77
N ASN A 69 -11.65 -11.82 7.29
CA ASN A 69 -10.67 -12.54 8.07
C ASN A 69 -9.28 -11.93 7.93
N PHE A 70 -8.60 -11.76 9.07
CA PHE A 70 -7.20 -11.36 9.13
C PHE A 70 -6.31 -12.57 9.43
N VAL A 71 -5.14 -12.60 8.82
CA VAL A 71 -4.15 -13.66 8.96
C VAL A 71 -2.80 -13.05 9.36
N HIS A 72 -2.12 -13.66 10.32
CA HIS A 72 -0.74 -13.32 10.64
C HIS A 72 0.20 -13.87 9.55
N GLU A 73 0.85 -12.99 8.81
CA GLU A 73 1.86 -13.37 7.82
C GLU A 73 3.28 -13.39 8.43
N HIS A 74 3.58 -12.42 9.29
CA HIS A 74 4.79 -12.42 10.10
C HIS A 74 4.55 -11.71 11.45
N PRO A 75 4.80 -12.35 12.60
CA PRO A 75 5.08 -13.79 12.74
C PRO A 75 3.90 -14.64 12.25
N LYS A 76 4.14 -15.90 11.92
CA LYS A 76 3.05 -16.81 11.51
C LYS A 76 2.13 -17.11 12.72
N SER A 77 0.89 -17.50 12.44
CA SER A 77 -0.11 -17.81 13.49
C SER A 77 0.38 -18.85 14.53
N SER A 78 1.30 -19.73 14.14
CA SER A 78 1.92 -20.71 15.06
C SER A 78 3.06 -20.15 15.92
N GLU A 79 3.53 -18.93 15.62
CA GLU A 79 4.70 -18.30 16.26
C GLU A 79 4.32 -17.09 17.09
N VAL A 80 3.18 -16.44 16.74
CA VAL A 80 2.70 -15.23 17.40
C VAL A 80 2.34 -15.51 18.86
N GLN A 81 2.78 -14.60 19.76
CA GLN A 81 2.43 -14.69 21.17
C GLN A 81 1.10 -13.96 21.45
N PRO A 82 0.37 -14.29 22.52
CA PRO A 82 -0.91 -13.67 22.84
C PRO A 82 -0.82 -12.13 22.93
N GLU A 83 0.21 -11.59 23.56
CA GLU A 83 0.40 -10.15 23.69
C GLU A 83 0.64 -9.47 22.34
N GLN A 84 1.33 -10.14 21.44
CA GLN A 84 1.58 -9.67 20.07
C GLN A 84 0.31 -9.69 19.24
N HIS A 85 -0.47 -10.76 19.37
CA HIS A 85 -1.78 -10.88 18.73
C HIS A 85 -2.72 -9.74 19.14
N GLU A 86 -2.88 -9.54 20.46
CA GLU A 86 -3.75 -8.49 20.99
C GLU A 86 -3.27 -7.09 20.59
N TYR A 87 -1.96 -6.86 20.56
CA TYR A 87 -1.41 -5.57 20.13
C TYR A 87 -1.76 -5.27 18.68
N ILE A 88 -1.43 -6.15 17.73
CA ILE A 88 -1.65 -5.86 16.31
C ILE A 88 -3.13 -5.82 15.96
N LYS A 89 -3.96 -6.70 16.54
CA LYS A 89 -5.41 -6.65 16.42
C LYS A 89 -5.95 -5.30 16.89
N GLY A 90 -5.50 -4.83 18.06
CA GLY A 90 -5.90 -3.55 18.64
C GLY A 90 -5.57 -2.33 17.77
N GLU A 91 -4.51 -2.38 16.95
CA GLU A 91 -4.21 -1.33 15.98
C GLU A 91 -5.28 -1.22 14.89
N PHE A 92 -5.78 -2.36 14.38
CA PHE A 92 -6.87 -2.37 13.39
C PHE A 92 -8.21 -1.98 14.01
N GLU A 93 -8.51 -2.43 15.22
CA GLU A 93 -9.70 -2.01 15.96
C GLU A 93 -9.69 -0.50 16.23
N THR A 94 -8.53 0.04 16.63
CA THR A 94 -8.33 1.49 16.82
C THR A 94 -8.53 2.25 15.50
N LEU A 95 -8.00 1.74 14.39
CA LEU A 95 -8.26 2.33 13.07
C LEU A 95 -9.75 2.39 12.79
N GLN A 96 -10.48 1.27 12.94
CA GLN A 96 -11.92 1.22 12.71
C GLN A 96 -12.67 2.22 13.59
N ASP A 97 -12.33 2.32 14.86
CA ASP A 97 -12.94 3.28 15.78
C ASP A 97 -12.74 4.74 15.32
N LYS A 98 -11.53 5.07 14.84
CA LYS A 98 -11.20 6.43 14.39
C LYS A 98 -11.85 6.83 13.08
N VAL A 99 -12.14 5.88 12.20
CA VAL A 99 -12.80 6.17 10.90
C VAL A 99 -14.30 6.03 10.95
N THR A 100 -14.86 5.40 12.00
CA THR A 100 -16.33 5.29 12.17
C THR A 100 -16.96 6.68 12.34
N VAL A 101 -18.04 6.92 11.63
CA VAL A 101 -18.73 8.23 11.57
C VAL A 101 -19.32 8.64 12.93
N PRO A 102 -19.03 9.86 13.43
CA PRO A 102 -18.17 10.87 12.81
C PRO A 102 -16.69 10.50 12.91
N SER A 103 -16.01 10.44 11.77
CA SER A 103 -14.60 10.13 11.71
C SER A 103 -13.73 11.21 12.37
N ASP A 104 -12.61 10.80 12.95
CA ASP A 104 -11.62 11.73 13.51
C ASP A 104 -10.42 11.81 12.56
N SER A 105 -10.34 12.90 11.80
CA SER A 105 -9.22 13.20 10.89
C SER A 105 -8.11 14.04 11.54
N SER A 106 -8.15 14.26 12.86
CA SER A 106 -7.12 15.01 13.56
C SER A 106 -5.77 14.26 13.54
N ILE A 107 -4.70 15.01 13.35
CA ILE A 107 -3.33 14.46 13.21
C ILE A 107 -2.88 13.70 14.47
N ILE A 108 -3.26 14.19 15.65
CA ILE A 108 -2.78 13.66 16.93
C ILE A 108 -3.65 12.51 17.43
N ASN A 109 -4.97 12.61 17.30
CA ASN A 109 -5.90 11.68 17.93
C ASN A 109 -6.73 10.86 16.93
N GLY A 110 -6.78 11.28 15.67
CA GLY A 110 -7.57 10.66 14.63
C GLY A 110 -6.85 9.49 13.93
N TYR A 111 -7.46 8.99 12.84
CA TYR A 111 -6.87 7.92 12.03
C TYR A 111 -5.46 8.25 11.51
N PRO A 112 -5.07 9.52 11.23
CA PRO A 112 -3.69 9.84 10.84
C PRO A 112 -2.65 9.54 11.93
N SER A 113 -3.07 9.38 13.18
CA SER A 113 -2.16 8.96 14.26
C SER A 113 -1.86 7.44 14.24
N VAL A 114 -2.75 6.66 13.64
CA VAL A 114 -2.67 5.18 13.60
C VAL A 114 -2.03 4.69 12.31
N ILE A 115 -2.43 5.28 11.17
CA ILE A 115 -2.00 4.82 9.83
C ILE A 115 -0.95 5.74 9.21
N ASP A 116 -0.07 5.16 8.40
CA ASP A 116 0.75 5.90 7.44
C ASP A 116 -0.15 6.33 6.27
N LEU A 117 -0.67 7.55 6.36
CA LEU A 117 -1.66 8.06 5.44
C LEU A 117 -1.26 7.95 3.97
N PRO A 118 -0.01 8.31 3.56
CA PRO A 118 0.41 8.15 2.18
C PRO A 118 0.32 6.70 1.66
N SER A 119 0.65 5.71 2.49
CA SER A 119 0.57 4.30 2.07
C SER A 119 -0.86 3.84 1.82
N PHE A 120 -1.82 4.27 2.64
CA PHE A 120 -3.24 3.97 2.45
C PHE A 120 -3.81 4.69 1.22
N VAL A 121 -3.43 5.95 1.01
CA VAL A 121 -3.83 6.71 -0.18
C VAL A 121 -3.29 6.05 -1.45
N ASP A 122 -2.00 5.75 -1.51
CA ASP A 122 -1.39 5.11 -2.69
C ASP A 122 -1.95 3.70 -2.92
N PHE A 123 -2.24 2.94 -1.84
CA PHE A 123 -2.86 1.61 -1.94
C PHE A 123 -4.26 1.68 -2.59
N ILE A 124 -5.11 2.61 -2.15
CA ILE A 124 -6.43 2.81 -2.76
C ILE A 124 -6.29 3.24 -4.22
N LEU A 125 -5.46 4.24 -4.51
CA LEU A 125 -5.33 4.78 -5.87
C LEU A 125 -4.87 3.72 -6.88
N ILE A 126 -3.90 2.87 -6.52
CA ILE A 126 -3.41 1.84 -7.45
C ILE A 126 -4.42 0.70 -7.64
N ASN A 127 -5.10 0.28 -6.57
CA ASN A 127 -6.13 -0.75 -6.66
C ASN A 127 -7.36 -0.26 -7.45
N GLU A 128 -7.77 0.98 -7.24
CA GLU A 128 -8.88 1.58 -8.00
C GLU A 128 -8.51 1.84 -9.45
N LEU A 129 -7.29 2.31 -9.77
CA LEU A 129 -6.83 2.44 -11.15
C LEU A 129 -6.84 1.09 -11.87
N ALA A 130 -6.31 0.07 -11.21
CA ALA A 130 -6.24 -1.27 -11.76
C ALA A 130 -7.62 -1.98 -11.79
N SER A 131 -8.62 -1.47 -11.09
CA SER A 131 -9.90 -2.15 -10.83
C SER A 131 -9.67 -3.57 -10.34
N ASN A 132 -8.82 -3.70 -9.29
CA ASN A 132 -8.40 -4.98 -8.75
C ASN A 132 -9.56 -5.68 -8.03
N ALA A 133 -10.03 -6.79 -8.61
CA ALA A 133 -11.20 -7.51 -8.14
C ALA A 133 -11.05 -8.09 -6.72
N ASP A 134 -9.84 -8.48 -6.35
CA ASP A 134 -9.53 -9.08 -5.04
C ASP A 134 -9.12 -8.04 -3.97
N ALA A 135 -8.89 -6.79 -4.37
CA ALA A 135 -8.44 -5.74 -3.45
C ALA A 135 -9.37 -5.58 -2.24
N TYR A 136 -8.78 -5.19 -1.12
CA TYR A 136 -9.44 -4.94 0.16
C TYR A 136 -9.89 -6.20 0.91
N GLU A 137 -10.49 -7.16 0.23
CA GLU A 137 -10.98 -8.41 0.80
C GLU A 137 -9.91 -9.49 0.84
N PHE A 138 -9.20 -9.68 -0.27
CA PHE A 138 -8.16 -10.69 -0.43
C PHE A 138 -6.84 -10.07 -0.85
N SER A 139 -5.76 -10.84 -0.71
CA SER A 139 -4.42 -10.43 -1.17
C SER A 139 -4.00 -9.03 -0.70
N THR A 140 -4.59 -8.57 0.40
CA THR A 140 -4.39 -7.22 0.95
C THR A 140 -3.48 -7.29 2.16
N PHE A 141 -2.27 -6.78 2.00
CA PHE A 141 -1.22 -6.82 3.01
C PHE A 141 -1.11 -5.52 3.78
N PHE A 142 -0.73 -5.64 5.04
CA PHE A 142 -0.40 -4.55 5.94
C PHE A 142 0.89 -4.87 6.67
N HIS A 143 1.66 -3.85 7.00
CA HIS A 143 2.82 -4.02 7.84
C HIS A 143 2.98 -2.85 8.81
N LYS A 144 3.62 -3.12 9.93
CA LYS A 144 3.91 -2.11 10.95
C LYS A 144 5.29 -2.34 11.50
N ASP A 145 6.17 -1.34 11.37
CA ASP A 145 7.47 -1.39 12.01
C ASP A 145 7.40 -0.84 13.44
N ARG A 146 8.46 -1.05 14.20
CA ARG A 146 8.57 -0.64 15.59
C ARG A 146 8.44 0.88 15.72
N ASN A 147 7.61 1.34 16.65
CA ASN A 147 7.24 2.74 16.87
C ASN A 147 6.65 3.44 15.64
N GLY A 148 6.36 2.69 14.57
CA GLY A 148 5.79 3.23 13.35
C GLY A 148 4.27 3.15 13.32
N LYS A 149 3.70 3.64 12.23
CA LYS A 149 2.27 3.56 11.92
C LYS A 149 1.97 2.32 11.10
N LEU A 150 0.72 1.89 11.14
CA LEU A 150 0.22 0.83 10.26
C LEU A 150 0.28 1.30 8.80
N ARG A 151 0.86 0.49 7.92
CA ARG A 151 1.00 0.76 6.49
C ARG A 151 0.19 -0.23 5.69
N ALA A 152 -0.52 0.25 4.67
CA ALA A 152 -1.14 -0.61 3.66
C ALA A 152 -0.12 -0.97 2.58
N GLY A 153 -0.16 -2.21 2.11
CA GLY A 153 0.75 -2.75 1.12
C GLY A 153 1.83 -3.69 1.70
N PRO A 154 2.74 -4.19 0.82
CA PRO A 154 2.81 -3.97 -0.64
C PRO A 154 1.59 -4.51 -1.40
N ILE A 155 1.44 -4.07 -2.65
CA ILE A 155 0.45 -4.67 -3.57
C ILE A 155 0.87 -6.11 -3.91
N TRP A 156 -0.14 -6.96 -4.11
CA TRP A 156 0.07 -8.39 -4.40
C TRP A 156 -1.06 -8.91 -5.29
N ASP A 157 -0.75 -9.86 -6.16
CA ASP A 157 -1.69 -10.66 -6.94
C ASP A 157 -2.59 -9.85 -7.90
N PHE A 158 -1.98 -9.05 -8.75
CA PHE A 158 -2.65 -8.16 -9.70
C PHE A 158 -3.02 -8.85 -11.03
N ASN A 159 -3.37 -10.14 -11.01
CA ASN A 159 -3.76 -10.89 -12.20
C ASN A 159 -5.20 -10.64 -12.64
N LEU A 160 -6.11 -10.32 -11.71
CA LEU A 160 -7.50 -9.96 -11.99
C LEU A 160 -7.69 -8.44 -11.98
N THR A 161 -7.00 -7.75 -12.90
CA THR A 161 -6.96 -6.28 -12.99
C THR A 161 -7.11 -5.80 -14.42
N PHE A 162 -7.31 -4.50 -14.59
CA PHE A 162 -7.38 -3.82 -15.88
C PHE A 162 -8.39 -4.44 -16.86
N GLY A 163 -9.56 -4.84 -16.35
CA GLY A 163 -10.61 -5.48 -17.12
C GLY A 163 -10.42 -6.99 -17.35
N ASN A 164 -9.32 -7.58 -16.87
CA ASN A 164 -9.12 -9.03 -16.91
C ASN A 164 -9.87 -9.70 -15.76
N ASP A 165 -11.17 -9.94 -15.95
CA ASP A 165 -12.02 -10.63 -14.99
C ASP A 165 -12.47 -11.97 -15.53
N LEU A 166 -12.50 -12.97 -14.66
CA LEU A 166 -12.96 -14.32 -15.03
C LEU A 166 -14.48 -14.46 -15.04
N PHE A 167 -15.24 -13.43 -14.68
CA PHE A 167 -16.71 -13.46 -14.52
C PHE A 167 -17.21 -14.61 -13.62
N PHE A 168 -16.33 -15.13 -12.78
CA PHE A 168 -16.49 -16.39 -12.08
C PHE A 168 -17.66 -16.38 -11.09
N TRP A 169 -17.95 -15.21 -10.49
CA TRP A 169 -19.00 -15.06 -9.50
C TRP A 169 -20.26 -14.35 -10.02
N GLY A 170 -20.35 -14.15 -11.34
CA GLY A 170 -21.47 -13.47 -11.96
C GLY A 170 -21.42 -11.95 -11.88
N TYR A 171 -20.30 -11.38 -11.45
CA TYR A 171 -20.04 -9.94 -11.46
C TYR A 171 -19.16 -9.57 -12.64
N ASP A 172 -19.52 -8.51 -13.34
CA ASP A 172 -18.68 -7.91 -14.38
C ASP A 172 -17.78 -6.86 -13.71
N ARG A 173 -16.52 -7.20 -13.49
CA ARG A 173 -15.51 -6.32 -12.89
C ARG A 173 -14.68 -5.58 -13.94
N SER A 174 -15.02 -5.70 -15.22
CA SER A 174 -14.39 -4.96 -16.31
C SER A 174 -14.92 -3.52 -16.45
N GLN A 175 -15.86 -3.10 -15.61
CA GLN A 175 -16.41 -1.75 -15.66
C GLN A 175 -15.37 -0.72 -15.25
N THR A 176 -15.34 0.39 -15.99
CA THR A 176 -14.36 1.47 -15.80
C THR A 176 -14.87 2.62 -14.93
N ASP A 177 -16.18 2.62 -14.60
CA ASP A 177 -16.89 3.72 -13.94
C ASP A 177 -17.45 3.36 -12.56
N VAL A 178 -16.77 2.47 -11.84
CA VAL A 178 -17.15 2.00 -10.50
C VAL A 178 -15.99 2.09 -9.52
N TRP A 179 -16.30 2.26 -8.22
CA TRP A 179 -15.34 2.07 -7.15
C TRP A 179 -15.27 0.61 -6.76
N GLN A 180 -14.10 0.00 -6.86
CA GLN A 180 -13.92 -1.43 -6.61
C GLN A 180 -14.24 -1.83 -5.17
N PHE A 181 -13.90 -0.99 -4.18
CA PHE A 181 -14.22 -1.25 -2.77
C PHE A 181 -15.75 -1.31 -2.50
N ASN A 182 -16.59 -0.88 -3.42
CA ASN A 182 -18.04 -0.81 -3.30
C ASN A 182 -18.78 -1.61 -4.38
N TYR A 183 -18.06 -2.41 -5.16
CA TYR A 183 -18.62 -3.07 -6.33
C TYR A 183 -18.49 -4.58 -6.27
N GLY A 184 -19.48 -5.28 -6.81
CA GLY A 184 -19.41 -6.71 -7.06
C GLY A 184 -19.30 -7.60 -5.81
N GLY A 185 -19.79 -7.13 -4.65
CA GLY A 185 -19.73 -7.92 -3.41
C GLY A 185 -18.33 -7.92 -2.78
N ASN A 186 -17.55 -6.87 -2.97
CA ASN A 186 -16.29 -6.70 -2.25
C ASN A 186 -16.56 -6.63 -0.74
N ASP A 187 -16.03 -7.60 -0.01
CA ASP A 187 -16.27 -7.85 1.41
C ASP A 187 -15.08 -7.46 2.30
N GLY A 188 -14.26 -6.53 1.85
CA GLY A 188 -13.12 -6.00 2.61
C GLY A 188 -13.54 -5.37 3.94
N PRO A 189 -12.62 -5.24 4.91
CA PRO A 189 -12.89 -4.61 6.20
C PRO A 189 -13.50 -3.23 6.04
N LYS A 190 -14.49 -2.95 6.90
CA LYS A 190 -15.32 -1.74 6.83
C LYS A 190 -14.52 -0.44 6.83
N PHE A 191 -13.35 -0.40 7.48
CA PHE A 191 -12.54 0.82 7.56
C PHE A 191 -12.10 1.37 6.19
N TRP A 192 -11.99 0.55 5.15
CA TRP A 192 -11.64 1.03 3.81
C TRP A 192 -12.70 1.99 3.27
N ARG A 193 -13.96 1.62 3.41
CA ARG A 193 -15.06 2.47 2.98
C ARG A 193 -15.25 3.67 3.90
N ASP A 194 -15.13 3.47 5.21
CA ASP A 194 -15.26 4.56 6.17
C ASP A 194 -14.16 5.62 5.94
N LEU A 195 -12.92 5.22 5.60
CA LEU A 195 -11.87 6.14 5.15
C LEU A 195 -12.27 6.88 3.88
N PHE A 196 -12.77 6.18 2.88
CA PHE A 196 -13.18 6.80 1.63
C PHE A 196 -14.37 7.76 1.81
N ASP A 197 -15.27 7.48 2.74
CA ASP A 197 -16.42 8.35 3.05
C ASP A 197 -15.99 9.60 3.84
N ASP A 198 -14.80 9.62 4.46
CA ASP A 198 -14.24 10.81 5.11
C ASP A 198 -13.80 11.86 4.09
N ALA A 199 -14.38 13.07 4.20
CA ALA A 199 -14.13 14.14 3.23
C ALA A 199 -12.67 14.61 3.21
N VAL A 200 -11.96 14.58 4.35
CA VAL A 200 -10.54 14.96 4.44
C VAL A 200 -9.67 13.89 3.79
N PHE A 201 -9.96 12.61 4.04
CA PHE A 201 -9.25 11.52 3.38
C PHE A 201 -9.46 11.54 1.85
N LYS A 202 -10.69 11.75 1.40
CA LYS A 202 -11.01 11.90 -0.03
C LYS A 202 -10.26 13.08 -0.67
N CYS A 203 -10.10 14.18 0.06
CA CYS A 203 -9.28 15.30 -0.39
C CYS A 203 -7.80 14.88 -0.61
N TYR A 204 -7.22 14.09 0.28
CA TYR A 204 -5.86 13.57 0.08
C TYR A 204 -5.76 12.63 -1.12
N LEU A 205 -6.78 11.77 -1.35
CA LEU A 205 -6.86 10.95 -2.57
C LEU A 205 -6.86 11.83 -3.82
N ALA A 206 -7.71 12.86 -3.87
CA ALA A 206 -7.80 13.78 -5.01
C ALA A 206 -6.47 14.51 -5.25
N LYS A 207 -5.87 15.06 -4.21
CA LYS A 207 -4.58 15.77 -4.31
C LYS A 207 -3.46 14.86 -4.80
N ARG A 208 -3.39 13.64 -4.28
CA ARG A 208 -2.38 12.66 -4.68
C ARG A 208 -2.60 12.18 -6.12
N TRP A 209 -3.86 11.90 -6.50
CA TRP A 209 -4.22 11.53 -7.86
C TRP A 209 -3.78 12.59 -8.86
N GLN A 210 -4.14 13.85 -8.64
CA GLN A 210 -3.74 14.95 -9.49
C GLN A 210 -2.21 15.08 -9.62
N ALA A 211 -1.47 14.88 -8.53
CA ALA A 211 -0.01 14.91 -8.55
C ALA A 211 0.61 13.76 -9.36
N LEU A 212 -0.01 12.57 -9.37
CA LEU A 212 0.52 11.37 -10.03
C LEU A 212 0.13 11.26 -11.50
N THR A 213 -0.88 12.00 -11.97
CA THR A 213 -1.39 11.91 -13.35
C THR A 213 -0.91 13.01 -14.29
N VAL A 214 -0.18 14.02 -13.78
CA VAL A 214 0.40 15.04 -14.66
C VAL A 214 1.51 14.44 -15.55
N PRO A 215 1.82 15.09 -16.72
CA PRO A 215 2.85 14.58 -17.61
C PRO A 215 4.19 14.33 -16.92
N GLY A 216 4.81 13.19 -17.22
CA GLY A 216 6.05 12.73 -16.61
C GLY A 216 5.90 12.01 -15.26
N MET A 217 4.67 11.88 -14.75
CA MET A 217 4.40 11.18 -13.49
C MET A 217 3.84 9.76 -13.75
N PRO A 218 4.04 8.83 -12.81
CA PRO A 218 3.88 7.40 -13.07
C PRO A 218 2.45 6.95 -13.42
N LEU A 219 1.42 7.71 -13.06
CA LEU A 219 0.04 7.39 -13.42
C LEU A 219 -0.48 8.25 -14.59
N ASN A 220 0.40 8.98 -15.28
CA ASN A 220 0.05 9.58 -16.55
C ASN A 220 -0.14 8.51 -17.62
N SER A 221 -1.18 8.61 -18.44
CA SER A 221 -1.50 7.60 -19.44
C SER A 221 -0.37 7.36 -20.45
N LEU A 222 0.36 8.40 -20.84
CA LEU A 222 1.50 8.26 -21.77
C LEU A 222 2.62 7.42 -21.16
N GLU A 223 2.94 7.65 -19.88
CA GLU A 223 3.99 6.89 -19.19
C GLU A 223 3.60 5.43 -19.04
N ILE A 224 2.33 5.16 -18.67
CA ILE A 224 1.82 3.79 -18.57
C ILE A 224 1.83 3.10 -19.95
N PHE A 225 1.38 3.78 -21.00
CA PHE A 225 1.35 3.20 -22.34
C PHE A 225 2.74 2.93 -22.89
N THR A 226 3.69 3.82 -22.61
CA THR A 226 5.09 3.60 -22.97
C THR A 226 5.62 2.33 -22.30
N LEU A 227 5.38 2.14 -21.00
CA LEU A 227 5.78 0.94 -20.28
C LEU A 227 5.13 -0.34 -20.85
N ILE A 228 3.85 -0.27 -21.22
CA ILE A 228 3.13 -1.40 -21.85
C ILE A 228 3.77 -1.72 -23.21
N ASP A 229 4.03 -0.73 -24.06
CA ASP A 229 4.59 -0.94 -25.39
C ASP A 229 6.03 -1.48 -25.35
N GLU A 230 6.86 -0.95 -24.45
CA GLU A 230 8.21 -1.45 -24.23
C GLU A 230 8.19 -2.90 -23.75
N THR A 231 7.30 -3.23 -22.81
CA THR A 231 7.15 -4.59 -22.28
C THR A 231 6.62 -5.55 -23.36
N ALA A 232 5.59 -5.16 -24.11
CA ALA A 232 5.04 -5.95 -25.21
C ALA A 232 6.11 -6.22 -26.27
N THR A 233 6.88 -5.20 -26.65
CA THR A 233 7.99 -5.35 -27.59
C THR A 233 9.05 -6.32 -27.09
N LEU A 234 9.40 -6.25 -25.80
CA LEU A 234 10.40 -7.12 -25.18
C LEU A 234 10.02 -8.59 -25.23
N ILE A 235 8.73 -8.92 -25.11
CA ILE A 235 8.23 -10.30 -25.04
C ILE A 235 7.71 -10.84 -26.38
N THR A 236 7.70 -10.07 -27.46
CA THR A 236 7.11 -10.44 -28.77
C THR A 236 7.57 -11.82 -29.24
N GLU A 237 8.89 -12.09 -29.28
CA GLU A 237 9.40 -13.40 -29.69
C GLU A 237 8.90 -14.55 -28.81
N ALA A 238 8.78 -14.31 -27.50
CA ALA A 238 8.28 -15.33 -26.58
C ALA A 238 6.77 -15.57 -26.78
N VAL A 239 6.00 -14.54 -27.10
CA VAL A 239 4.58 -14.63 -27.44
C VAL A 239 4.39 -15.46 -28.72
N GLU A 240 5.16 -15.20 -29.79
CA GLU A 240 5.10 -15.96 -31.04
C GLU A 240 5.44 -17.45 -30.83
N ARG A 241 6.41 -17.74 -29.98
CA ARG A 241 6.77 -19.13 -29.61
C ARG A 241 5.64 -19.78 -28.78
N GLN A 242 5.06 -19.05 -27.85
CA GLN A 242 3.93 -19.53 -27.04
C GLN A 242 2.74 -19.89 -27.94
N GLU A 243 2.40 -19.03 -28.90
CA GLU A 243 1.34 -19.28 -29.85
C GLU A 243 1.56 -20.56 -30.65
N THR A 244 2.78 -20.82 -31.11
CA THR A 244 3.14 -22.06 -31.84
C THR A 244 2.91 -23.31 -30.99
N ILE A 245 3.06 -23.24 -29.66
CA ILE A 245 2.93 -24.38 -28.75
C ILE A 245 1.51 -24.57 -28.26
N THR A 246 0.82 -23.51 -27.88
CA THR A 246 -0.45 -23.57 -27.17
C THR A 246 -1.65 -23.04 -27.96
N GLY A 247 -1.42 -22.20 -28.98
CA GLY A 247 -2.49 -21.52 -29.73
C GLY A 247 -3.30 -20.54 -28.88
N THR A 248 -2.71 -19.99 -27.79
CA THR A 248 -3.45 -19.19 -26.80
C THR A 248 -3.09 -17.70 -26.82
N THR A 249 -2.18 -17.27 -27.69
CA THR A 249 -1.69 -15.87 -27.72
C THR A 249 -2.09 -15.12 -29.00
N GLY A 250 -2.96 -15.71 -29.86
CA GLY A 250 -3.34 -15.11 -31.14
C GLY A 250 -4.08 -13.77 -31.07
N GLU A 251 -4.55 -13.38 -29.88
CA GLU A 251 -5.21 -12.10 -29.61
C GLU A 251 -4.31 -11.12 -28.85
N PHE A 252 -3.01 -11.37 -28.75
CA PHE A 252 -2.10 -10.58 -27.93
C PHE A 252 -2.13 -9.09 -28.27
N ASP A 253 -2.06 -8.73 -29.54
CA ASP A 253 -2.09 -7.31 -29.97
C ASP A 253 -3.43 -6.65 -29.60
N GLN A 254 -4.55 -7.38 -29.74
CA GLN A 254 -5.85 -6.88 -29.34
C GLN A 254 -5.93 -6.68 -27.81
N GLN A 255 -5.38 -7.61 -27.02
CA GLN A 255 -5.33 -7.48 -25.56
C GLN A 255 -4.51 -6.27 -25.12
N ILE A 256 -3.41 -5.91 -25.83
CA ILE A 256 -2.66 -4.69 -25.57
C ILE A 256 -3.51 -3.43 -25.85
N ILE A 257 -4.32 -3.46 -26.90
CA ILE A 257 -5.25 -2.36 -27.22
C ILE A 257 -6.32 -2.26 -26.11
N ASP A 258 -6.90 -3.38 -25.73
CA ASP A 258 -7.99 -3.44 -24.76
C ASP A 258 -7.54 -2.93 -23.36
N ILE A 259 -6.36 -3.33 -22.89
CA ILE A 259 -5.84 -2.83 -21.61
C ILE A 259 -5.57 -1.32 -21.65
N LYS A 260 -5.08 -0.77 -22.77
CA LYS A 260 -4.87 0.66 -22.91
C LYS A 260 -6.19 1.44 -22.94
N ASN A 261 -7.21 0.90 -23.60
CA ASN A 261 -8.54 1.49 -23.63
C ASN A 261 -9.13 1.52 -22.21
N PHE A 262 -9.07 0.38 -21.50
CA PHE A 262 -9.52 0.27 -20.11
C PHE A 262 -8.83 1.33 -19.23
N ILE A 263 -7.51 1.43 -19.30
CA ILE A 263 -6.73 2.40 -18.51
C ILE A 263 -7.12 3.84 -18.86
N SER A 264 -7.33 4.15 -20.14
CA SER A 264 -7.76 5.49 -20.57
C SER A 264 -9.11 5.88 -19.98
N GLU A 265 -10.09 4.98 -20.07
CA GLU A 265 -11.42 5.20 -19.51
C GLU A 265 -11.36 5.32 -18.00
N ARG A 266 -10.59 4.45 -17.34
CA ARG A 266 -10.43 4.44 -15.89
C ARG A 266 -9.79 5.72 -15.37
N ILE A 267 -8.70 6.19 -16.00
CA ILE A 267 -8.05 7.45 -15.65
C ILE A 267 -9.02 8.62 -15.84
N THR A 268 -9.79 8.62 -16.91
CA THR A 268 -10.77 9.67 -17.19
C THR A 268 -11.84 9.72 -16.09
N TRP A 269 -12.41 8.58 -15.76
CA TRP A 269 -13.43 8.48 -14.74
C TRP A 269 -12.90 8.88 -13.35
N LEU A 270 -11.78 8.32 -12.90
CA LEU A 270 -11.16 8.66 -11.62
C LEU A 270 -10.80 10.15 -11.52
N SER A 271 -10.35 10.75 -12.62
CA SER A 271 -10.04 12.19 -12.67
C SER A 271 -11.28 13.06 -12.51
N ASN A 272 -12.46 12.58 -12.93
CA ASN A 272 -13.72 13.27 -12.72
C ASN A 272 -14.25 13.10 -11.28
N GLU A 273 -13.99 11.96 -10.66
CA GLU A 273 -14.41 11.65 -9.28
C GLU A 273 -13.50 12.30 -8.22
N LEU A 274 -12.19 12.45 -8.51
CA LEU A 274 -11.17 12.95 -7.59
C LEU A 274 -10.79 14.40 -7.92
N THR A 275 -11.75 15.31 -7.83
CA THR A 275 -11.57 16.74 -8.23
C THR A 275 -11.41 17.67 -7.04
N ASP A 276 -12.05 17.39 -5.90
CA ASP A 276 -12.13 18.34 -4.77
C ASP A 276 -10.91 18.22 -3.85
N THR A 277 -10.05 19.25 -3.90
CA THR A 277 -8.88 19.39 -3.03
C THR A 277 -9.05 20.51 -1.98
N SER A 278 -10.23 21.11 -1.88
CA SER A 278 -10.46 22.33 -1.09
C SER A 278 -10.20 22.16 0.41
N LEU A 279 -10.43 20.97 0.97
CA LEU A 279 -10.22 20.69 2.38
C LEU A 279 -8.74 20.51 2.77
N CYS A 280 -7.87 20.20 1.81
CA CYS A 280 -6.45 19.94 2.05
C CYS A 280 -5.48 20.84 1.27
N ASP A 281 -5.97 21.75 0.42
CA ASP A 281 -5.10 22.68 -0.34
C ASP A 281 -4.44 23.74 0.55
N ASN A 282 -5.03 24.06 1.68
CA ASN A 282 -4.53 25.08 2.59
C ASN A 282 -3.52 24.56 3.62
N VAL A 283 -3.11 23.31 3.55
CA VAL A 283 -2.05 22.76 4.39
C VAL A 283 -0.71 23.29 3.89
N SER A 284 -0.24 24.36 4.51
CA SER A 284 1.09 24.91 4.25
C SER A 284 2.15 23.85 4.57
N THR A 285 2.92 23.45 3.58
CA THR A 285 4.10 22.61 3.83
C THR A 285 5.10 23.44 4.61
N PRO A 286 5.48 23.00 5.82
CA PRO A 286 6.48 23.74 6.60
C PRO A 286 7.83 23.77 5.85
N PRO A 287 8.60 24.85 5.93
CA PRO A 287 9.85 25.01 5.20
C PRO A 287 10.99 24.17 5.81
N LEU A 288 10.73 22.88 6.00
CA LEU A 288 11.68 21.92 6.56
C LEU A 288 12.47 21.26 5.45
N VAL A 289 13.74 21.06 5.68
CA VAL A 289 14.63 20.31 4.79
C VAL A 289 15.48 19.34 5.60
N ILE A 290 15.80 18.20 5.03
CA ILE A 290 16.86 17.34 5.52
C ILE A 290 18.18 18.02 5.15
N SER A 291 18.90 18.53 6.14
CA SER A 291 20.16 19.27 5.93
C SER A 291 21.38 18.37 6.01
N LYS A 292 21.27 17.23 6.68
CA LYS A 292 22.38 16.28 6.81
C LYS A 292 21.84 14.87 7.06
N ILE A 293 22.51 13.91 6.45
CA ILE A 293 22.34 12.49 6.73
C ILE A 293 23.72 11.93 7.07
N ASN A 294 23.84 11.29 8.22
CA ASN A 294 25.04 10.55 8.62
C ASN A 294 24.66 9.07 8.67
N TYR A 295 24.90 8.37 7.58
CA TYR A 295 24.56 6.97 7.43
C TYR A 295 25.83 6.13 7.48
N HIS A 296 25.84 5.11 8.31
CA HIS A 296 26.93 4.11 8.44
C HIS A 296 28.31 4.76 8.57
N PRO A 297 28.52 5.67 9.53
CA PRO A 297 29.80 6.37 9.68
C PRO A 297 30.93 5.40 10.06
N LEU A 298 32.12 5.72 9.62
CA LEU A 298 33.32 4.99 10.06
C LEU A 298 33.59 5.33 11.53
N VAL A 299 33.60 4.31 12.37
CA VAL A 299 33.91 4.41 13.81
C VAL A 299 35.01 3.41 14.19
N ASP A 300 35.63 3.59 15.35
CA ASP A 300 36.58 2.60 15.88
C ASP A 300 35.89 1.23 16.08
N ALA A 301 36.63 0.16 15.88
CA ALA A 301 36.11 -1.21 15.93
C ALA A 301 35.43 -1.62 17.26
N ALA A 302 35.63 -0.82 18.32
CA ALA A 302 34.98 -1.01 19.62
C ALA A 302 33.62 -0.33 19.74
N LEU A 303 33.21 0.46 18.74
CA LEU A 303 31.97 1.24 18.73
C LEU A 303 31.00 0.67 17.67
N ASN A 304 29.71 0.80 17.94
CA ASN A 304 28.70 0.48 16.94
C ASN A 304 28.44 1.72 16.07
N SER A 305 28.58 1.60 14.74
CA SER A 305 28.33 2.71 13.81
C SER A 305 26.90 3.25 13.89
N ASP A 306 25.93 2.39 14.18
CA ASP A 306 24.52 2.76 14.24
C ASP A 306 24.23 3.79 15.35
N ASP A 307 25.02 3.80 16.43
CA ASP A 307 24.89 4.78 17.52
C ASP A 307 25.27 6.22 17.09
N PHE A 308 25.90 6.37 15.93
CA PHE A 308 26.34 7.64 15.36
C PHE A 308 25.59 8.03 14.10
N GLU A 309 24.61 7.23 13.70
CA GLU A 309 23.73 7.57 12.60
C GLU A 309 22.74 8.66 13.01
N PHE A 310 22.50 9.62 12.13
CA PHE A 310 21.49 10.65 12.36
C PHE A 310 20.98 11.29 11.08
N ILE A 311 19.80 11.86 11.19
CA ILE A 311 19.22 12.78 10.22
C ILE A 311 19.03 14.13 10.89
N GLU A 312 19.56 15.19 10.27
CA GLU A 312 19.39 16.57 10.71
C GLU A 312 18.30 17.24 9.89
N ILE A 313 17.30 17.77 10.58
CA ILE A 313 16.25 18.61 9.97
C ILE A 313 16.58 20.07 10.26
N ARG A 314 16.43 20.90 9.23
CA ARG A 314 16.57 22.35 9.36
C ARG A 314 15.30 23.04 8.89
N ASN A 315 14.88 24.04 9.65
CA ASN A 315 13.86 24.99 9.24
C ASN A 315 14.51 26.11 8.42
N ASN A 316 14.17 26.21 7.15
CA ASN A 316 14.65 27.27 6.26
C ASN A 316 13.73 28.50 6.25
N GLY A 317 12.69 28.51 7.04
CA GLY A 317 11.82 29.67 7.25
C GLY A 317 12.34 30.58 8.36
N SER A 318 11.66 31.70 8.58
CA SER A 318 11.96 32.65 9.65
C SER A 318 11.12 32.49 10.91
N SER A 319 10.10 31.61 10.85
CA SER A 319 9.19 31.35 11.96
C SER A 319 9.43 29.96 12.52
N THR A 320 9.24 29.79 13.83
CA THR A 320 9.26 28.48 14.47
C THR A 320 8.21 27.55 13.86
N VAL A 321 8.59 26.34 13.54
CA VAL A 321 7.70 25.27 13.03
C VAL A 321 7.42 24.28 14.17
N ASP A 322 6.16 23.99 14.39
CA ASP A 322 5.70 22.89 15.24
C ASP A 322 5.78 21.59 14.44
N LEU A 323 6.51 20.59 14.97
CA LEU A 323 6.71 19.29 14.34
C LEU A 323 5.64 18.27 14.77
N THR A 324 4.63 18.67 15.52
CA THR A 324 3.53 17.79 15.94
C THR A 324 2.89 17.12 14.72
N GLY A 325 2.84 15.79 14.74
CA GLY A 325 2.29 14.99 13.62
C GLY A 325 3.22 14.81 12.42
N ILE A 326 4.38 15.46 12.40
CA ILE A 326 5.40 15.21 11.38
C ILE A 326 6.16 13.94 11.76
N TYR A 327 6.40 13.12 10.77
CA TYR A 327 7.13 11.87 10.94
C TYR A 327 7.96 11.53 9.70
N PHE A 328 8.99 10.72 9.91
CA PHE A 328 9.68 10.06 8.82
C PHE A 328 8.93 8.82 8.42
N GLY A 329 8.54 8.73 7.15
CA GLY A 329 7.95 7.54 6.56
C GLY A 329 8.90 6.96 5.51
N GLY A 330 8.95 5.64 5.42
CA GLY A 330 9.77 4.94 4.44
C GLY A 330 10.20 3.57 4.93
N LEU A 331 10.90 2.84 4.07
CA LEU A 331 11.52 1.57 4.45
C LEU A 331 12.78 1.85 5.26
N GLY A 332 12.89 1.22 6.44
CA GLY A 332 14.08 1.25 7.27
C GLY A 332 14.21 2.43 8.26
N LEU A 333 13.38 3.47 8.13
CA LEU A 333 13.32 4.54 9.13
C LEU A 333 11.88 4.93 9.42
N THR A 334 11.48 4.78 10.67
CA THR A 334 10.21 5.27 11.16
C THR A 334 10.44 6.05 12.46
N TYR A 335 10.11 7.32 12.46
CA TYR A 335 10.18 8.19 13.64
C TYR A 335 9.09 9.25 13.56
N GLN A 336 8.36 9.43 14.65
CA GLN A 336 7.37 10.50 14.79
C GLN A 336 7.82 11.45 15.88
N PHE A 337 7.77 12.74 15.61
CA PHE A 337 8.07 13.76 16.61
C PHE A 337 6.99 13.80 17.69
N GLU A 338 7.41 13.93 18.93
CA GLU A 338 6.48 14.12 20.04
C GLU A 338 5.69 15.42 19.87
N ALA A 339 4.45 15.42 20.36
CA ALA A 339 3.60 16.61 20.33
C ALA A 339 4.27 17.79 21.06
N GLY A 340 4.27 18.97 20.44
CA GLY A 340 4.90 20.17 20.96
C GLY A 340 6.40 20.29 20.68
N THR A 341 7.01 19.33 19.96
CA THR A 341 8.38 19.47 19.46
C THR A 341 8.42 20.60 18.44
N THR A 342 9.37 21.53 18.58
CA THR A 342 9.49 22.69 17.68
C THR A 342 10.92 22.85 17.15
N VAL A 343 11.02 23.46 15.95
CA VAL A 343 12.30 23.85 15.34
C VAL A 343 12.25 25.34 14.98
N SER A 344 13.19 26.11 15.51
CA SER A 344 13.30 27.55 15.21
C SER A 344 13.74 27.81 13.77
N GLY A 345 13.41 28.98 13.23
CA GLY A 345 13.87 29.46 11.94
C GLY A 345 15.31 29.92 11.93
#